data_bdab5e41608e561a183147244bfe4334
#
_entry.id   bdab5e41608e561a183147244bfe4334
#
_cell.length_a   1.000
_cell.length_b   1.000
_cell.length_c   1.000
_cell.angle_alpha   90.00
_cell.angle_beta   90.00
_cell.angle_gamma   90.00
#
_symmetry.space_group_name_H-M   'P 1'
#
loop_
_entity.id
_entity.type
_entity.pdbx_description
1 polymer ?
#
loop_
_entity_poly.entity_id
_entity_poly.type
_entity_poly.pdbx_seq_one_letter_code
_entity_poly.pdbx_strand_id
1 'polypeptide(L)'
;MQEKDKDIFEPTTKFNTGIKLYMFQTGSIKTKLKFIKMNQSEEPYEIPVPWFLIKHPQGDVIIDGGMPIEAALDKHKHWGSVVEAYDPVMKTSEWCRDMVKTVNTKPEDVKYVIQTHLHLDHSGAIGHFPNATHITQRLEYDYAFNPDWFSGPAYIRADFDKPNIRWKFLQGKKTDFYDVYGDGVIKIIFTPGHTPGHQSVLVKLPKTGHMLFTGDACYTGDHWCDKCLPGLVASSTDAAESVKKLRKVAKEHDAKVVWGHDPVSWPSWKKAPMFYYD
;
A
#
# COMPACT_ATOMS: atom_id res chain seq x y z
N MET A 1 -15.89 25.01 -52.10
CA MET A 1 -16.43 23.95 -51.24
C MET A 1 -15.28 23.23 -50.64
N GLN A 2 -14.97 23.52 -49.37
CA GLN A 2 -13.88 22.89 -48.61
C GLN A 2 -14.51 21.81 -47.74
N GLU A 3 -14.16 20.57 -47.97
CA GLU A 3 -14.45 19.47 -47.09
C GLU A 3 -13.62 19.63 -45.80
N LYS A 4 -14.31 19.69 -44.67
CA LYS A 4 -13.69 19.70 -43.36
C LYS A 4 -13.35 18.26 -43.00
N ASP A 5 -12.07 17.95 -42.88
CA ASP A 5 -11.54 16.75 -42.25
C ASP A 5 -12.06 16.68 -40.83
N LYS A 6 -12.93 15.71 -40.58
CA LYS A 6 -13.29 15.29 -39.23
C LYS A 6 -12.21 14.31 -38.77
N ASP A 7 -11.23 14.80 -38.01
CA ASP A 7 -10.37 13.94 -37.20
C ASP A 7 -11.25 13.19 -36.20
N ILE A 8 -11.57 11.95 -36.56
CA ILE A 8 -12.21 11.01 -35.64
C ILE A 8 -11.09 10.47 -34.74
N PHE A 9 -10.92 11.10 -33.59
CA PHE A 9 -10.19 10.48 -32.47
C PHE A 9 -11.00 9.27 -32.02
N GLU A 10 -10.73 8.11 -32.59
CA GLU A 10 -11.13 6.86 -31.94
C GLU A 10 -10.27 6.70 -30.69
N PRO A 11 -10.88 6.59 -29.50
CA PRO A 11 -10.12 6.23 -28.31
C PRO A 11 -9.67 4.77 -28.48
N THR A 12 -8.41 4.55 -28.84
CA THR A 12 -7.77 3.23 -28.82
C THR A 12 -7.60 2.77 -27.37
N THR A 13 -8.70 2.56 -26.66
CA THR A 13 -8.72 1.80 -25.41
C THR A 13 -8.98 0.33 -25.74
N LYS A 14 -7.95 -0.39 -26.20
CA LYS A 14 -7.88 -1.81 -25.87
C LYS A 14 -7.78 -1.87 -24.35
N PHE A 15 -8.92 -1.95 -23.65
CA PHE A 15 -8.96 -2.30 -22.24
C PHE A 15 -8.13 -3.57 -22.08
N ASN A 16 -7.07 -3.50 -21.26
CA ASN A 16 -6.17 -4.61 -21.01
C ASN A 16 -6.96 -5.79 -20.43
N THR A 17 -7.36 -6.70 -21.30
CA THR A 17 -7.89 -7.99 -20.91
C THR A 17 -6.77 -8.73 -20.18
N GLY A 18 -7.00 -9.10 -18.91
CA GLY A 18 -6.01 -9.84 -18.12
C GLY A 18 -5.54 -9.16 -16.83
N ILE A 19 -6.00 -7.93 -16.55
CA ILE A 19 -5.75 -7.31 -15.24
C ILE A 19 -6.53 -8.05 -14.17
N LYS A 20 -5.82 -8.50 -13.12
CA LYS A 20 -6.41 -9.15 -11.94
C LYS A 20 -5.77 -8.61 -10.68
N LEU A 21 -6.57 -8.32 -9.68
CA LEU A 21 -6.09 -7.90 -8.37
C LEU A 21 -6.38 -8.97 -7.34
N TYR A 22 -5.37 -9.37 -6.61
CA TYR A 22 -5.42 -10.31 -5.51
C TYR A 22 -5.15 -9.58 -4.19
N MET A 23 -6.00 -9.83 -3.20
CA MET A 23 -5.84 -9.32 -1.85
C MET A 23 -5.28 -10.39 -0.94
N PHE A 24 -4.20 -10.10 -0.25
CA PHE A 24 -3.51 -10.99 0.69
C PHE A 24 -3.42 -10.36 2.08
N GLN A 25 -3.00 -11.16 3.04
CA GLN A 25 -2.73 -10.73 4.41
C GLN A 25 -1.52 -11.48 4.96
N THR A 26 -0.58 -10.75 5.57
CA THR A 26 0.56 -11.32 6.31
C THR A 26 0.28 -11.33 7.81
N GLY A 27 -0.75 -12.08 8.23
CA GLY A 27 -1.15 -12.13 9.64
C GLY A 27 -1.81 -10.84 10.12
N SER A 28 -1.59 -10.52 11.40
CA SER A 28 -2.16 -9.37 12.09
C SER A 28 -1.15 -8.76 13.06
N ILE A 29 -1.47 -7.58 13.58
CA ILE A 29 -0.71 -6.94 14.66
C ILE A 29 -1.66 -6.74 15.84
N LYS A 30 -1.30 -7.27 17.02
CA LYS A 30 -1.93 -6.95 18.30
C LYS A 30 -1.34 -5.68 18.85
N THR A 31 -2.21 -4.75 19.19
CA THR A 31 -1.85 -3.40 19.63
C THR A 31 -2.89 -2.84 20.60
N LYS A 32 -2.85 -1.55 20.85
CA LYS A 32 -3.87 -0.82 21.62
C LYS A 32 -4.61 0.15 20.71
N LEU A 33 -5.91 0.37 20.97
CA LEU A 33 -6.75 1.22 20.15
C LEU A 33 -6.16 2.63 19.97
N LYS A 34 -5.58 3.21 21.02
CA LYS A 34 -4.93 4.53 20.99
C LYS A 34 -3.80 4.65 19.95
N PHE A 35 -3.11 3.55 19.62
CA PHE A 35 -2.02 3.56 18.65
C PHE A 35 -2.54 3.52 17.20
N ILE A 36 -3.80 3.14 17.02
CA ILE A 36 -4.47 3.14 15.73
C ILE A 36 -5.32 4.39 15.56
N LYS A 37 -6.07 4.77 16.59
CA LYS A 37 -6.99 5.92 16.58
C LYS A 37 -6.58 6.90 17.67
N MET A 38 -6.18 8.10 17.27
CA MET A 38 -5.73 9.14 18.19
C MET A 38 -6.80 9.46 19.24
N ASN A 39 -6.37 9.71 20.47
CA ASN A 39 -7.22 10.05 21.63
C ASN A 39 -8.26 8.98 22.01
N GLN A 40 -8.01 7.71 21.68
CA GLN A 40 -8.84 6.59 22.11
C GLN A 40 -8.24 5.87 23.34
N SER A 41 -8.96 4.85 23.84
CA SER A 41 -8.59 4.05 25.01
C SER A 41 -7.35 3.17 24.77
N GLU A 42 -6.84 2.59 25.87
CA GLU A 42 -5.75 1.59 25.83
C GLU A 42 -6.27 0.15 25.68
N GLU A 43 -7.53 -0.03 25.31
CA GLU A 43 -8.07 -1.36 25.11
C GLU A 43 -7.32 -2.14 24.05
N PRO A 44 -7.21 -3.48 24.19
CA PRO A 44 -6.60 -4.31 23.18
C PRO A 44 -7.30 -4.15 21.83
N TYR A 45 -6.52 -4.02 20.77
CA TYR A 45 -6.99 -3.90 19.42
C TYR A 45 -6.10 -4.73 18.48
N GLU A 46 -6.70 -5.45 17.55
CA GLU A 46 -5.96 -6.26 16.60
C GLU A 46 -6.31 -5.80 15.19
N ILE A 47 -5.29 -5.56 14.38
CA ILE A 47 -5.43 -5.06 13.02
C ILE A 47 -4.89 -6.07 12.00
N PRO A 48 -5.56 -6.25 10.85
CA PRO A 48 -5.02 -7.02 9.74
C PRO A 48 -3.85 -6.28 9.08
N VAL A 49 -2.93 -7.05 8.48
CA VAL A 49 -1.83 -6.49 7.66
C VAL A 49 -2.02 -6.93 6.21
N PRO A 50 -2.78 -6.17 5.41
CA PRO A 50 -3.06 -6.49 4.02
C PRO A 50 -1.90 -6.09 3.10
N TRP A 51 -1.82 -6.77 1.96
CA TRP A 51 -1.01 -6.39 0.82
C TRP A 51 -1.67 -6.90 -0.47
N PHE A 52 -1.21 -6.41 -1.64
CA PHE A 52 -1.94 -6.64 -2.88
C PHE A 52 -0.99 -7.02 -4.01
N LEU A 53 -1.46 -7.90 -4.89
CA LEU A 53 -0.78 -8.27 -6.14
C LEU A 53 -1.70 -7.93 -7.31
N ILE A 54 -1.17 -7.21 -8.28
CA ILE A 54 -1.85 -6.89 -9.53
C ILE A 54 -1.14 -7.64 -10.66
N LYS A 55 -1.86 -8.58 -11.27
CA LYS A 55 -1.45 -9.17 -12.56
C LYS A 55 -1.62 -8.12 -13.64
N HIS A 56 -0.55 -7.86 -14.39
CA HIS A 56 -0.58 -6.88 -15.46
C HIS A 56 0.18 -7.41 -16.69
N PRO A 57 -0.30 -7.23 -17.93
CA PRO A 57 0.36 -7.74 -19.14
C PRO A 57 1.82 -7.27 -19.33
N GLN A 58 2.17 -6.12 -18.76
CA GLN A 58 3.53 -5.57 -18.81
C GLN A 58 4.43 -6.02 -17.65
N GLY A 59 3.95 -6.89 -16.74
CA GLY A 59 4.64 -7.41 -15.56
C GLY A 59 3.82 -7.19 -14.29
N ASP A 60 3.93 -8.10 -13.33
CA ASP A 60 3.15 -8.07 -12.10
C ASP A 60 3.61 -6.94 -11.16
N VAL A 61 2.69 -6.41 -10.36
CA VAL A 61 2.93 -5.32 -9.42
C VAL A 61 2.47 -5.71 -8.03
N ILE A 62 3.30 -5.49 -7.02
CA ILE A 62 2.94 -5.63 -5.61
C ILE A 62 2.74 -4.24 -5.01
N ILE A 63 1.75 -4.11 -4.13
CA ILE A 63 1.58 -2.97 -3.23
C ILE A 63 1.97 -3.44 -1.83
N ASP A 64 3.02 -2.86 -1.25
CA ASP A 64 3.66 -3.11 0.05
C ASP A 64 4.30 -4.50 0.18
N GLY A 65 3.56 -5.52 0.55
CA GLY A 65 4.05 -6.87 0.81
C GLY A 65 3.85 -7.32 2.26
N GLY A 66 3.26 -6.46 3.08
CA GLY A 66 2.98 -6.75 4.48
C GLY A 66 4.23 -6.83 5.34
N MET A 67 4.19 -7.66 6.38
CA MET A 67 5.32 -7.87 7.30
C MET A 67 6.43 -8.70 6.67
N PRO A 68 7.72 -8.42 6.98
CA PRO A 68 8.85 -9.23 6.57
C PRO A 68 8.83 -10.61 7.25
N ILE A 69 9.48 -11.59 6.62
CA ILE A 69 9.52 -12.96 7.15
C ILE A 69 10.20 -13.04 8.52
N GLU A 70 11.12 -12.14 8.79
CA GLU A 70 11.85 -12.04 10.05
C GLU A 70 10.90 -11.79 11.23
N ALA A 71 9.78 -11.12 11.03
CA ALA A 71 8.74 -10.93 12.06
C ALA A 71 8.10 -12.27 12.47
N ALA A 72 8.02 -13.25 11.56
CA ALA A 72 7.54 -14.60 11.86
C ALA A 72 8.62 -15.52 12.45
N LEU A 73 9.88 -15.28 12.10
CA LEU A 73 11.01 -16.12 12.56
C LEU A 73 11.45 -15.74 13.97
N ASP A 74 11.70 -14.46 14.23
CA ASP A 74 12.07 -13.93 15.55
C ASP A 74 11.75 -12.43 15.63
N LYS A 75 10.52 -12.13 16.00
CA LYS A 75 10.01 -10.74 16.10
C LYS A 75 10.80 -9.88 17.08
N HIS A 76 11.24 -10.45 18.20
CA HIS A 76 11.99 -9.69 19.22
C HIS A 76 13.38 -9.32 18.74
N LYS A 77 14.05 -10.21 18.02
CA LYS A 77 15.34 -9.91 17.41
C LYS A 77 15.22 -8.88 16.30
N HIS A 78 14.16 -8.95 15.50
CA HIS A 78 14.01 -8.14 14.30
C HIS A 78 13.42 -6.76 14.59
N TRP A 79 12.30 -6.71 15.33
CA TRP A 79 11.61 -5.46 15.67
C TRP A 79 12.04 -4.87 17.02
N GLY A 80 12.70 -5.62 17.88
CA GLY A 80 13.15 -5.15 19.18
C GLY A 80 12.00 -4.77 20.11
N SER A 81 12.15 -3.66 20.82
CA SER A 81 11.16 -3.20 21.80
C SER A 81 9.82 -2.70 21.21
N VAL A 82 9.76 -2.42 19.91
CA VAL A 82 8.49 -2.00 19.27
C VAL A 82 7.41 -3.10 19.35
N VAL A 83 7.82 -4.36 19.53
CA VAL A 83 6.90 -5.49 19.75
C VAL A 83 6.01 -5.29 20.98
N GLU A 84 6.41 -4.50 21.97
CA GLU A 84 5.58 -4.20 23.15
C GLU A 84 4.34 -3.35 22.81
N ALA A 85 4.42 -2.54 21.75
CA ALA A 85 3.35 -1.69 21.26
C ALA A 85 2.61 -2.28 20.05
N TYR A 86 3.35 -2.99 19.20
CA TYR A 86 2.87 -3.58 17.95
C TYR A 86 3.36 -5.02 17.84
N ASP A 87 2.60 -5.97 18.40
CA ASP A 87 2.98 -7.38 18.46
C ASP A 87 2.53 -8.14 17.21
N PRO A 88 3.44 -8.53 16.30
CA PRO A 88 3.09 -9.26 15.08
C PRO A 88 2.66 -10.69 15.38
N VAL A 89 1.60 -11.11 14.72
CA VAL A 89 1.08 -12.49 14.70
C VAL A 89 1.12 -12.97 13.26
N MET A 90 2.20 -13.60 12.87
CA MET A 90 2.44 -14.03 11.49
C MET A 90 3.04 -15.43 11.46
N LYS A 91 2.62 -16.24 10.49
CA LYS A 91 3.27 -17.53 10.15
C LYS A 91 4.23 -17.32 8.98
N THR A 92 5.29 -18.11 8.93
CA THR A 92 6.26 -18.05 7.81
C THR A 92 5.62 -18.32 6.45
N SER A 93 4.54 -19.12 6.40
CA SER A 93 3.77 -19.39 5.18
C SER A 93 2.95 -18.19 4.68
N GLU A 94 2.81 -17.12 5.47
CA GLU A 94 2.07 -15.90 5.12
C GLU A 94 2.98 -14.82 4.51
N TRP A 95 4.25 -15.14 4.32
CA TRP A 95 5.19 -14.21 3.68
C TRP A 95 4.88 -13.99 2.20
N CYS A 96 4.87 -12.74 1.78
CA CYS A 96 4.42 -12.33 0.45
C CYS A 96 5.17 -13.04 -0.70
N ARG A 97 6.49 -13.29 -0.56
CA ARG A 97 7.29 -13.98 -1.57
C ARG A 97 6.81 -15.41 -1.86
N ASP A 98 6.29 -16.09 -0.84
CA ASP A 98 5.77 -17.45 -1.01
C ASP A 98 4.28 -17.43 -1.38
N MET A 99 3.53 -16.47 -0.86
CA MET A 99 2.10 -16.34 -1.16
C MET A 99 1.82 -16.00 -2.62
N VAL A 100 2.68 -15.23 -3.32
CA VAL A 100 2.49 -14.95 -4.76
C VAL A 100 2.44 -16.22 -5.60
N LYS A 101 3.13 -17.29 -5.19
CA LYS A 101 3.15 -18.58 -5.88
C LYS A 101 1.77 -19.26 -5.89
N THR A 102 0.92 -18.99 -4.90
CA THR A 102 -0.43 -19.56 -4.78
C THR A 102 -1.38 -19.07 -5.88
N VAL A 103 -1.02 -18.00 -6.57
CA VAL A 103 -1.78 -17.41 -7.69
C VAL A 103 -0.98 -17.44 -9.01
N ASN A 104 -0.06 -18.41 -9.14
CA ASN A 104 0.76 -18.63 -10.32
C ASN A 104 1.60 -17.38 -10.72
N THR A 105 2.18 -16.71 -9.72
CA THR A 105 3.21 -15.68 -9.91
C THR A 105 4.54 -16.22 -9.39
N LYS A 106 5.59 -16.11 -10.19
CA LYS A 106 6.96 -16.34 -9.73
C LYS A 106 7.51 -15.01 -9.17
N PRO A 107 8.39 -15.03 -8.16
CA PRO A 107 9.02 -13.79 -7.68
C PRO A 107 9.73 -13.00 -8.78
N GLU A 108 10.23 -13.68 -9.82
CA GLU A 108 10.90 -13.11 -10.98
C GLU A 108 9.96 -12.37 -11.94
N ASP A 109 8.65 -12.65 -11.90
CA ASP A 109 7.62 -12.03 -12.74
C ASP A 109 7.21 -10.64 -12.23
N VAL A 110 7.52 -10.32 -10.96
CA VAL A 110 7.20 -9.04 -10.34
C VAL A 110 8.12 -7.96 -10.88
N LYS A 111 7.53 -6.99 -11.57
CA LYS A 111 8.25 -5.88 -12.20
C LYS A 111 8.35 -4.65 -11.31
N TYR A 112 7.31 -4.39 -10.51
CA TYR A 112 7.30 -3.27 -9.57
C TYR A 112 6.79 -3.70 -8.20
N VAL A 113 7.38 -3.10 -7.17
CA VAL A 113 6.86 -3.10 -5.80
C VAL A 113 6.58 -1.64 -5.44
N ILE A 114 5.33 -1.30 -5.26
CA ILE A 114 4.91 0.04 -4.81
C ILE A 114 4.91 0.02 -3.29
N GLN A 115 5.77 0.81 -2.67
CA GLN A 115 5.77 1.01 -1.23
C GLN A 115 4.91 2.21 -0.90
N THR A 116 3.80 2.02 -0.18
CA THR A 116 2.99 3.14 0.29
C THR A 116 3.82 4.03 1.22
N HIS A 117 4.58 3.40 2.09
CA HIS A 117 5.60 3.98 2.97
C HIS A 117 6.54 2.86 3.47
N LEU A 118 7.50 3.17 4.36
CA LEU A 118 8.55 2.22 4.76
C LEU A 118 8.43 1.75 6.23
N HIS A 119 7.23 1.74 6.82
CA HIS A 119 7.03 1.16 8.14
C HIS A 119 7.14 -0.36 8.12
N LEU A 120 7.37 -0.92 9.30
CA LEU A 120 7.73 -2.32 9.59
C LEU A 120 6.72 -3.36 9.06
N ASP A 121 5.48 -3.00 8.87
CA ASP A 121 4.40 -3.88 8.40
C ASP A 121 4.02 -3.66 6.92
N HIS A 122 4.78 -2.82 6.20
CA HIS A 122 4.64 -2.59 4.76
C HIS A 122 5.87 -3.02 3.96
N SER A 123 7.00 -3.27 4.63
CA SER A 123 8.32 -3.49 4.02
C SER A 123 8.62 -4.93 3.60
N GLY A 124 7.68 -5.87 3.78
CA GLY A 124 7.90 -7.32 3.60
C GLY A 124 8.31 -7.77 2.20
N ALA A 125 8.06 -6.96 1.16
CA ALA A 125 8.48 -7.26 -0.21
C ALA A 125 9.86 -6.71 -0.58
N ILE A 126 10.44 -5.80 0.21
CA ILE A 126 11.65 -5.07 -0.17
C ILE A 126 12.87 -5.99 -0.31
N GLY A 127 13.44 -6.04 -1.53
CA GLY A 127 14.63 -6.83 -1.83
C GLY A 127 14.36 -8.32 -2.05
N HIS A 128 13.10 -8.78 -2.02
CA HIS A 128 12.75 -10.20 -2.15
C HIS A 128 12.21 -10.60 -3.53
N PHE A 129 12.06 -9.64 -4.44
CA PHE A 129 11.64 -9.82 -5.83
C PHE A 129 12.76 -9.36 -6.76
N PRO A 130 13.55 -10.31 -7.34
CA PRO A 130 14.88 -10.03 -7.90
C PRO A 130 14.83 -9.08 -9.13
N ASN A 131 13.72 -9.09 -9.86
CA ASN A 131 13.55 -8.24 -11.05
C ASN A 131 12.78 -6.95 -10.75
N ALA A 132 12.26 -6.77 -9.53
CA ALA A 132 11.42 -5.64 -9.19
C ALA A 132 12.20 -4.32 -9.07
N THR A 133 11.57 -3.24 -9.52
CA THR A 133 11.92 -1.87 -9.14
C THR A 133 10.95 -1.39 -8.06
N HIS A 134 11.48 -0.92 -6.94
CA HIS A 134 10.70 -0.44 -5.81
C HIS A 134 10.36 1.03 -6.02
N ILE A 135 9.07 1.37 -6.00
CA ILE A 135 8.58 2.74 -6.24
C ILE A 135 8.13 3.32 -4.90
N THR A 136 8.76 4.40 -4.47
CA THR A 136 8.38 5.15 -3.28
C THR A 136 8.63 6.64 -3.48
N GLN A 137 8.16 7.49 -2.57
CA GLN A 137 8.49 8.91 -2.57
C GLN A 137 9.92 9.13 -2.10
N ARG A 138 10.64 10.08 -2.69
CA ARG A 138 11.97 10.48 -2.21
C ARG A 138 11.92 10.95 -0.76
N LEU A 139 10.89 11.70 -0.40
CA LEU A 139 10.64 12.16 0.96
C LEU A 139 10.51 11.01 1.96
N GLU A 140 9.84 9.91 1.57
CA GLU A 140 9.70 8.73 2.43
C GLU A 140 11.04 8.08 2.69
N TYR A 141 11.80 7.84 1.61
CA TYR A 141 13.10 7.21 1.71
C TYR A 141 14.07 8.02 2.57
N ASP A 142 14.16 9.34 2.34
CA ASP A 142 15.04 10.20 3.11
C ASP A 142 14.62 10.28 4.58
N TYR A 143 13.31 10.34 4.85
CA TYR A 143 12.79 10.36 6.22
C TYR A 143 13.03 9.02 6.95
N ALA A 144 12.89 7.88 6.30
CA ALA A 144 13.11 6.56 6.89
C ALA A 144 14.54 6.36 7.42
N PHE A 145 15.53 7.08 6.87
CA PHE A 145 16.91 7.04 7.36
C PHE A 145 17.17 7.95 8.57
N ASN A 146 16.35 9.00 8.75
CA ASN A 146 16.47 9.97 9.85
C ASN A 146 15.08 10.40 10.33
N PRO A 147 14.26 9.43 10.84
CA PRO A 147 12.91 9.75 11.27
C PRO A 147 12.91 10.56 12.56
N ASP A 148 11.83 11.29 12.78
CA ASP A 148 11.57 11.91 14.08
C ASP A 148 11.54 10.85 15.19
N TRP A 149 11.94 11.22 16.40
CA TRP A 149 12.11 10.31 17.52
C TRP A 149 10.86 9.45 17.83
N PHE A 150 9.66 10.00 17.64
CA PHE A 150 8.38 9.31 17.91
C PHE A 150 8.00 8.31 16.80
N SER A 151 8.49 8.50 15.57
CA SER A 151 8.26 7.61 14.42
C SER A 151 9.39 6.58 14.25
N GLY A 152 10.56 6.83 14.83
CA GLY A 152 11.77 6.01 14.66
C GLY A 152 11.54 4.50 14.84
N PRO A 153 10.85 4.07 15.90
CA PRO A 153 10.60 2.65 16.13
C PRO A 153 9.78 1.94 15.03
N ALA A 154 9.01 2.66 14.22
CA ALA A 154 8.25 2.09 13.12
C ALA A 154 9.09 1.76 11.88
N TYR A 155 10.33 2.27 11.81
CA TYR A 155 11.25 2.04 10.69
C TYR A 155 12.32 1.01 11.05
N ILE A 156 12.21 -0.19 10.53
CA ILE A 156 13.22 -1.24 10.71
C ILE A 156 14.23 -1.13 9.57
N ARG A 157 15.36 -0.50 9.84
CA ARG A 157 16.36 -0.18 8.83
C ARG A 157 16.84 -1.43 8.04
N ALA A 158 16.93 -2.57 8.69
CA ALA A 158 17.30 -3.84 8.05
C ALA A 158 16.34 -4.27 6.92
N ASP A 159 15.12 -3.75 6.89
CA ASP A 159 14.13 -4.11 5.86
C ASP A 159 14.35 -3.37 4.55
N PHE A 160 14.83 -2.12 4.58
CA PHE A 160 14.96 -1.29 3.38
C PHE A 160 16.39 -0.82 3.07
N ASP A 161 17.33 -0.87 4.02
CA ASP A 161 18.75 -0.56 3.81
C ASP A 161 19.52 -1.81 3.36
N LYS A 162 19.12 -2.35 2.21
CA LYS A 162 19.71 -3.56 1.62
C LYS A 162 20.48 -3.20 0.35
N PRO A 163 21.60 -3.86 0.05
CA PRO A 163 22.32 -3.63 -1.19
C PRO A 163 21.50 -4.09 -2.41
N ASN A 164 21.77 -3.49 -3.56
CA ASN A 164 21.22 -3.88 -4.87
C ASN A 164 19.71 -3.71 -5.04
N ILE A 165 19.03 -2.98 -4.18
CA ILE A 165 17.63 -2.61 -4.41
C ILE A 165 17.54 -1.55 -5.51
N ARG A 166 16.76 -1.82 -6.54
CA ARG A 166 16.45 -0.82 -7.58
C ARG A 166 15.32 0.06 -7.10
N TRP A 167 15.63 1.30 -6.76
CA TRP A 167 14.65 2.30 -6.37
C TRP A 167 14.24 3.21 -7.53
N LYS A 168 12.98 3.55 -7.58
CA LYS A 168 12.42 4.64 -8.37
C LYS A 168 11.74 5.62 -7.42
N PHE A 169 12.27 6.82 -7.35
CA PHE A 169 11.77 7.87 -6.46
C PHE A 169 10.80 8.80 -7.16
N LEU A 170 9.62 8.96 -6.57
CA LEU A 170 8.66 9.98 -6.93
C LEU A 170 8.91 11.27 -6.14
N GLN A 171 8.40 12.40 -6.63
CA GLN A 171 8.74 13.75 -6.16
C GLN A 171 7.52 14.49 -5.55
N GLY A 172 6.76 13.80 -4.71
CA GLY A 172 5.62 14.38 -4.04
C GLY A 172 4.59 14.96 -5.01
N LYS A 173 4.18 16.20 -4.78
CA LYS A 173 3.18 16.90 -5.61
C LYS A 173 3.58 17.02 -7.09
N LYS A 174 4.87 16.98 -7.43
CA LYS A 174 5.34 17.08 -8.82
C LYS A 174 5.03 15.82 -9.63
N THR A 175 4.92 14.69 -8.97
CA THR A 175 4.63 13.38 -9.60
C THR A 175 3.32 12.80 -9.09
N ASP A 176 2.41 13.64 -8.63
CA ASP A 176 1.09 13.20 -8.17
C ASP A 176 0.29 12.57 -9.30
N PHE A 177 -0.50 11.56 -8.97
CA PHE A 177 -1.19 10.70 -9.95
C PHE A 177 -0.26 10.02 -10.94
N TYR A 178 0.94 9.61 -10.46
CA TYR A 178 1.89 8.90 -11.29
C TYR A 178 1.32 7.59 -11.83
N ASP A 179 1.24 7.48 -13.17
CA ASP A 179 0.77 6.27 -13.86
C ASP A 179 1.95 5.31 -14.05
N VAL A 180 1.87 4.14 -13.44
CA VAL A 180 2.98 3.17 -13.37
C VAL A 180 3.40 2.66 -14.74
N TYR A 181 2.42 2.40 -15.62
CA TYR A 181 2.63 1.88 -16.97
C TYR A 181 2.26 2.87 -18.08
N GLY A 182 1.66 4.01 -17.75
CA GLY A 182 1.19 5.00 -18.71
C GLY A 182 -0.11 4.58 -19.43
N ASP A 183 -0.84 3.60 -18.91
CA ASP A 183 -2.06 3.05 -19.50
C ASP A 183 -3.33 3.32 -18.69
N GLY A 184 -3.20 4.08 -17.60
CA GLY A 184 -4.30 4.48 -16.73
C GLY A 184 -4.75 3.42 -15.73
N VAL A 185 -4.10 2.25 -15.66
CA VAL A 185 -4.52 1.12 -14.82
C VAL A 185 -4.10 1.30 -13.37
N ILE A 186 -2.84 1.65 -13.12
CA ILE A 186 -2.28 1.79 -11.77
C ILE A 186 -1.74 3.19 -11.59
N LYS A 187 -2.38 3.97 -10.72
CA LYS A 187 -1.96 5.34 -10.40
C LYS A 187 -1.58 5.50 -8.95
N ILE A 188 -0.40 6.07 -8.72
CA ILE A 188 0.10 6.39 -7.38
C ILE A 188 -0.27 7.82 -7.06
N ILE A 189 -0.87 8.03 -5.87
CA ILE A 189 -1.36 9.31 -5.39
C ILE A 189 -0.54 9.71 -4.17
N PHE A 190 0.07 10.89 -4.19
CA PHE A 190 0.81 11.41 -3.05
C PHE A 190 -0.14 11.82 -1.93
N THR A 191 -0.03 11.19 -0.76
CA THR A 191 -0.92 11.36 0.40
C THR A 191 -0.13 11.47 1.71
N PRO A 192 0.66 12.54 1.87
CA PRO A 192 1.48 12.75 3.07
C PRO A 192 0.61 12.92 4.31
N GLY A 193 1.20 12.68 5.47
CA GLY A 193 0.57 12.92 6.77
C GLY A 193 0.90 11.83 7.76
N HIS A 194 0.52 10.58 7.50
CA HIS A 194 0.96 9.43 8.29
C HIS A 194 2.49 9.39 8.35
N THR A 195 3.12 9.40 7.19
CA THR A 195 4.52 9.75 7.01
C THR A 195 4.65 10.91 6.03
N PRO A 196 5.79 11.64 5.98
CA PRO A 196 5.97 12.75 5.03
C PRO A 196 5.91 12.34 3.57
N GLY A 197 6.28 11.09 3.26
CA GLY A 197 6.33 10.57 1.91
C GLY A 197 5.26 9.51 1.60
N HIS A 198 4.24 9.35 2.43
CA HIS A 198 3.18 8.37 2.21
C HIS A 198 2.49 8.56 0.85
N GLN A 199 2.11 7.45 0.23
CA GLN A 199 1.37 7.41 -1.03
C GLN A 199 0.28 6.33 -1.02
N SER A 200 -0.82 6.61 -1.68
CA SER A 200 -1.95 5.68 -1.90
C SER A 200 -1.99 5.22 -3.35
N VAL A 201 -2.78 4.17 -3.66
CA VAL A 201 -2.82 3.60 -5.01
C VAL A 201 -4.26 3.48 -5.50
N LEU A 202 -4.53 3.98 -6.71
CA LEU A 202 -5.79 3.79 -7.42
C LEU A 202 -5.57 2.78 -8.55
N VAL A 203 -6.40 1.72 -8.58
CA VAL A 203 -6.34 0.66 -9.59
C VAL A 203 -7.65 0.60 -10.36
N LYS A 204 -7.58 0.61 -11.69
CA LYS A 204 -8.73 0.43 -12.58
C LYS A 204 -8.80 -1.02 -13.04
N LEU A 205 -9.89 -1.69 -12.72
CA LEU A 205 -10.15 -3.08 -13.07
C LEU A 205 -11.24 -3.18 -14.14
N PRO A 206 -11.16 -4.17 -15.05
CA PRO A 206 -12.08 -4.26 -16.19
C PRO A 206 -13.56 -4.36 -15.83
N LYS A 207 -13.92 -5.16 -14.83
CA LYS A 207 -15.32 -5.39 -14.41
C LYS A 207 -15.63 -4.80 -13.03
N THR A 208 -14.68 -4.86 -12.11
CA THR A 208 -14.85 -4.36 -10.74
C THR A 208 -14.94 -2.83 -10.68
N GLY A 209 -14.40 -2.13 -11.69
CA GLY A 209 -14.24 -0.67 -11.69
C GLY A 209 -13.00 -0.23 -10.92
N HIS A 210 -13.02 0.97 -10.36
CA HIS A 210 -11.87 1.48 -9.63
C HIS A 210 -11.85 0.97 -8.19
N MET A 211 -10.64 0.67 -7.70
CA MET A 211 -10.36 0.36 -6.31
C MET A 211 -9.28 1.30 -5.78
N LEU A 212 -9.53 1.93 -4.63
CA LEU A 212 -8.62 2.87 -4.00
C LEU A 212 -8.05 2.25 -2.72
N PHE A 213 -6.74 2.02 -2.72
CA PHE A 213 -5.98 1.51 -1.58
C PHE A 213 -5.39 2.70 -0.85
N THR A 214 -5.91 2.97 0.34
CA THR A 214 -5.52 4.17 1.09
C THR A 214 -4.15 4.05 1.75
N GLY A 215 -3.66 2.81 1.97
CA GLY A 215 -2.56 2.61 2.90
C GLY A 215 -2.89 3.26 4.24
N ASP A 216 -1.91 3.81 4.88
CA ASP A 216 -2.03 4.38 6.23
C ASP A 216 -2.48 5.86 6.26
N ALA A 217 -2.83 6.42 5.10
CA ALA A 217 -3.61 7.66 5.07
C ALA A 217 -4.97 7.48 5.77
N CYS A 218 -5.54 6.25 5.71
CA CYS A 218 -6.73 5.86 6.46
C CYS A 218 -6.58 4.42 6.97
N TYR A 219 -6.34 4.23 8.25
CA TYR A 219 -6.32 2.90 8.85
C TYR A 219 -7.69 2.21 8.81
N THR A 220 -8.75 2.97 9.12
CA THR A 220 -10.12 2.45 9.27
C THR A 220 -11.16 3.41 8.70
N GLY A 221 -12.42 2.95 8.60
CA GLY A 221 -13.54 3.79 8.21
C GLY A 221 -13.77 5.01 9.10
N ASP A 222 -13.32 4.99 10.36
CA ASP A 222 -13.44 6.16 11.24
C ASP A 222 -12.52 7.31 10.80
N HIS A 223 -11.29 7.00 10.30
CA HIS A 223 -10.41 8.00 9.69
C HIS A 223 -11.02 8.58 8.41
N TRP A 224 -11.62 7.70 7.60
CA TRP A 224 -12.31 8.12 6.38
C TRP A 224 -13.47 9.09 6.65
N CYS A 225 -14.14 8.94 7.78
CA CYS A 225 -15.30 9.76 8.18
C CYS A 225 -14.92 10.95 9.10
N ASP A 226 -13.66 11.33 9.21
CA ASP A 226 -13.15 12.43 10.05
C ASP A 226 -13.48 12.29 11.55
N LYS A 227 -13.64 11.05 12.06
CA LYS A 227 -13.93 10.82 13.48
C LYS A 227 -12.67 10.79 14.35
N CYS A 228 -11.53 10.46 13.75
CA CYS A 228 -10.23 10.43 14.42
C CYS A 228 -9.09 10.61 13.41
N LEU A 229 -7.90 10.94 13.93
CA LEU A 229 -6.64 10.87 13.21
C LEU A 229 -5.92 9.54 13.53
N PRO A 230 -4.95 9.09 12.69
CA PRO A 230 -4.07 7.98 13.04
C PRO A 230 -3.36 8.21 14.38
N GLY A 231 -3.20 7.13 15.16
CA GLY A 231 -2.48 7.20 16.43
C GLY A 231 -1.00 7.53 16.27
N LEU A 232 -0.41 7.12 15.15
CA LEU A 232 0.92 7.53 14.70
C LEU A 232 0.77 8.39 13.45
N VAL A 233 1.22 9.63 13.49
CA VAL A 233 1.10 10.61 12.40
C VAL A 233 2.21 11.65 12.46
N ALA A 234 2.88 11.88 11.33
CA ALA A 234 3.93 12.90 11.22
C ALA A 234 3.34 14.33 11.11
N SER A 235 2.19 14.46 10.42
CA SER A 235 1.50 15.74 10.23
C SER A 235 -0.02 15.54 10.21
N SER A 236 -0.70 15.99 11.26
CA SER A 236 -2.17 15.91 11.37
C SER A 236 -2.87 16.69 10.25
N THR A 237 -2.35 17.86 9.91
CA THR A 237 -2.90 18.71 8.84
C THR A 237 -2.81 18.02 7.49
N ASP A 238 -1.61 17.50 7.14
CA ASP A 238 -1.43 16.80 5.87
C ASP A 238 -2.26 15.51 5.81
N ALA A 239 -2.38 14.77 6.94
CA ALA A 239 -3.22 13.60 7.02
C ALA A 239 -4.70 13.93 6.70
N ALA A 240 -5.25 14.98 7.32
CA ALA A 240 -6.61 15.43 7.05
C ALA A 240 -6.81 15.87 5.58
N GLU A 241 -5.87 16.61 5.01
CA GLU A 241 -5.93 17.02 3.60
C GLU A 241 -5.80 15.82 2.64
N SER A 242 -4.96 14.85 2.97
CA SER A 242 -4.82 13.61 2.20
C SER A 242 -6.12 12.80 2.17
N VAL A 243 -6.80 12.67 3.31
CA VAL A 243 -8.12 12.01 3.38
C VAL A 243 -9.17 12.74 2.53
N LYS A 244 -9.24 14.08 2.61
CA LYS A 244 -10.15 14.89 1.77
C LYS A 244 -9.87 14.67 0.29
N LYS A 245 -8.58 14.66 -0.10
CA LYS A 245 -8.16 14.38 -1.47
C LYS A 245 -8.60 12.99 -1.92
N LEU A 246 -8.35 11.94 -1.10
CA LEU A 246 -8.74 10.58 -1.42
C LEU A 246 -10.25 10.42 -1.55
N ARG A 247 -11.06 11.08 -0.70
CA ARG A 247 -12.53 11.09 -0.84
C ARG A 247 -13.00 11.71 -2.16
N LYS A 248 -12.34 12.78 -2.60
CA LYS A 248 -12.62 13.38 -3.91
C LYS A 248 -12.30 12.41 -5.04
N VAL A 249 -11.11 11.77 -5.01
CA VAL A 249 -10.72 10.75 -6.00
C VAL A 249 -11.70 9.57 -6.01
N ALA A 250 -12.07 9.05 -4.83
CA ALA A 250 -13.03 7.96 -4.73
C ALA A 250 -14.38 8.32 -5.36
N LYS A 251 -14.87 9.52 -5.12
CA LYS A 251 -16.12 10.01 -5.71
C LYS A 251 -16.03 10.20 -7.22
N GLU A 252 -14.96 10.81 -7.72
CA GLU A 252 -14.75 11.07 -9.15
C GLU A 252 -14.64 9.79 -9.98
N HIS A 253 -14.12 8.72 -9.38
CA HIS A 253 -13.92 7.43 -10.05
C HIS A 253 -14.94 6.36 -9.66
N ASP A 254 -15.91 6.65 -8.81
CA ASP A 254 -16.82 5.67 -8.19
C ASP A 254 -16.03 4.47 -7.60
N ALA A 255 -14.95 4.78 -6.88
CA ALA A 255 -13.99 3.80 -6.45
C ALA A 255 -14.43 3.10 -5.16
N LYS A 256 -14.27 1.77 -5.12
CA LYS A 256 -14.35 0.98 -3.89
C LYS A 256 -13.11 1.26 -3.05
N VAL A 257 -13.30 1.67 -1.79
CA VAL A 257 -12.19 2.07 -0.91
C VAL A 257 -11.77 0.91 -0.03
N VAL A 258 -10.48 0.60 -0.03
CA VAL A 258 -9.83 -0.39 0.83
C VAL A 258 -8.96 0.35 1.82
N TRP A 259 -9.32 0.31 3.09
CA TRP A 259 -8.57 0.95 4.18
C TRP A 259 -7.38 0.09 4.61
N GLY A 260 -6.35 0.73 5.16
CA GLY A 260 -5.07 0.09 5.47
C GLY A 260 -5.16 -1.05 6.48
N HIS A 261 -5.85 -0.83 7.62
CA HIS A 261 -5.82 -1.76 8.76
C HIS A 261 -7.19 -1.93 9.42
N ASP A 262 -8.28 -1.93 8.67
CA ASP A 262 -9.62 -1.94 9.24
C ASP A 262 -10.12 -3.37 9.56
N PRO A 263 -10.16 -3.79 10.83
CA PRO A 263 -10.63 -5.12 11.20
C PRO A 263 -12.13 -5.31 10.98
N VAL A 264 -12.90 -4.22 10.80
CA VAL A 264 -14.35 -4.28 10.57
C VAL A 264 -14.68 -4.58 9.12
N SER A 265 -14.06 -3.86 8.19
CA SER A 265 -14.36 -4.04 6.75
C SER A 265 -13.52 -5.14 6.09
N TRP A 266 -12.29 -5.37 6.58
CA TRP A 266 -11.38 -6.33 5.97
C TRP A 266 -11.94 -7.76 5.83
N PRO A 267 -12.70 -8.33 6.79
CA PRO A 267 -13.32 -9.64 6.64
C PRO A 267 -14.31 -9.74 5.47
N SER A 268 -14.92 -8.64 5.05
CA SER A 268 -15.89 -8.62 3.94
C SER A 268 -15.24 -8.72 2.55
N TRP A 269 -13.95 -8.37 2.43
CA TRP A 269 -13.22 -8.48 1.18
C TRP A 269 -12.87 -9.93 0.89
N LYS A 270 -13.06 -10.36 -0.35
CA LYS A 270 -12.66 -11.70 -0.82
C LYS A 270 -11.15 -11.74 -1.07
N LYS A 271 -10.50 -12.79 -0.62
CA LYS A 271 -9.03 -12.89 -0.56
C LYS A 271 -8.48 -13.99 -1.45
N ALA A 272 -7.23 -13.81 -1.87
CA ALA A 272 -6.42 -14.82 -2.51
C ALA A 272 -6.19 -16.04 -1.59
N PRO A 273 -5.90 -17.23 -2.14
CA PRO A 273 -5.82 -17.53 -3.58
C PRO A 273 -7.19 -17.81 -4.24
N MET A 274 -8.24 -17.91 -3.44
CA MET A 274 -9.57 -18.38 -3.89
C MET A 274 -10.32 -17.34 -4.73
N PHE A 275 -9.91 -16.07 -4.69
CA PHE A 275 -10.60 -15.01 -5.39
C PHE A 275 -9.64 -13.91 -5.91
N TYR A 276 -10.05 -13.28 -7.00
CA TYR A 276 -9.45 -12.05 -7.53
C TYR A 276 -10.53 -11.08 -7.99
N TYR A 277 -10.18 -9.82 -8.10
CA TYR A 277 -11.00 -8.76 -8.69
C TYR A 277 -10.48 -8.46 -10.11
N ASP A 278 -11.38 -8.33 -11.08
CA ASP A 278 -11.07 -8.06 -12.49
C ASP A 278 -12.00 -7.00 -13.12
#